data_cc6ede45bab6412bbc088a191ef8b33a
#
_entry.id   cc6ede45bab6412bbc088a191ef8b33a
#
_cell.length_a   1.000
_cell.length_b   1.000
_cell.length_c   1.000
_cell.angle_alpha   90.00
_cell.angle_beta   90.00
_cell.angle_gamma   90.00
#
_symmetry.space_group_name_H-M   'P 1'
#
loop_
_entity.id
_entity.type
_entity.pdbx_description
1 polymer ?
#
loop_
_entity_poly.entity_id
_entity_poly.type
_entity_poly.pdbx_seq_one_letter_code
_entity_poly.pdbx_strand_id
1 'polypeptide(L)'
;MAQTSEVDAVLKGFLTDYPTVIGFVVINSDGIPTKWHESMPYERAVIYAALMSDFIAHCKKSLKELLTGPADCELANVRLRTKEGTEIICVPMPEYTLAVIQNCTGKPWVADEESGGAGGGGGEGGA
;
A
#
# COMPACT_ATOMS: atom_id res chain seq x y z
N MET A 1 -4.15 10.91 -22.23
CA MET A 1 -4.69 11.98 -21.39
C MET A 1 -6.06 11.63 -20.88
N ALA A 2 -6.99 11.28 -21.78
CA ALA A 2 -8.33 10.92 -21.34
C ALA A 2 -8.31 9.73 -20.40
N GLN A 3 -7.49 8.75 -20.71
CA GLN A 3 -7.42 7.59 -19.85
C GLN A 3 -6.89 7.93 -18.47
N THR A 4 -5.90 8.82 -18.44
CA THR A 4 -5.35 9.24 -17.15
C THR A 4 -6.42 9.92 -16.31
N SER A 5 -7.23 10.74 -16.95
CA SER A 5 -8.31 11.42 -16.24
C SER A 5 -9.32 10.42 -15.68
N GLU A 6 -9.63 9.41 -16.45
CA GLU A 6 -10.60 8.42 -16.00
C GLU A 6 -10.08 7.65 -14.80
N VAL A 7 -8.81 7.26 -14.85
CA VAL A 7 -8.22 6.54 -13.74
C VAL A 7 -8.18 7.43 -12.50
N ASP A 8 -7.80 8.69 -12.69
CA ASP A 8 -7.76 9.62 -11.57
C ASP A 8 -9.13 9.81 -10.96
N ALA A 9 -10.16 9.88 -11.79
CA ALA A 9 -11.51 10.05 -11.30
C ALA A 9 -11.96 8.84 -10.49
N VAL A 10 -11.64 7.64 -10.97
CA VAL A 10 -11.99 6.42 -10.25
C VAL A 10 -11.28 6.39 -8.90
N LEU A 11 -10.01 6.73 -8.88
CA LEU A 11 -9.25 6.72 -7.63
C LEU A 11 -9.79 7.75 -6.64
N LYS A 12 -10.15 8.92 -7.12
CA LYS A 12 -10.73 9.92 -6.24
C LYS A 12 -12.06 9.48 -5.68
N GLY A 13 -12.89 8.85 -6.53
CA GLY A 13 -14.16 8.33 -6.06
C GLY A 13 -13.97 7.26 -5.01
N PHE A 14 -12.99 6.40 -5.22
CA PHE A 14 -12.69 5.36 -4.26
C PHE A 14 -12.30 5.96 -2.90
N LEU A 15 -11.46 6.98 -2.92
CA LEU A 15 -11.04 7.64 -1.68
C LEU A 15 -12.20 8.32 -0.99
N THR A 16 -13.11 8.89 -1.76
CA THR A 16 -14.28 9.54 -1.19
C THR A 16 -15.21 8.52 -0.55
N ASP A 17 -15.39 7.39 -1.22
CA ASP A 17 -16.30 6.37 -0.73
C ASP A 17 -15.76 5.61 0.48
N TYR A 18 -14.45 5.56 0.62
CA TYR A 18 -13.82 4.80 1.70
C TYR A 18 -12.87 5.71 2.48
N PRO A 19 -13.41 6.47 3.39
CA PRO A 19 -12.61 7.49 4.10
C PRO A 19 -11.48 6.93 4.95
N THR A 20 -11.52 5.64 5.30
CA THR A 20 -10.42 5.06 6.04
C THR A 20 -9.19 4.83 5.18
N VAL A 21 -9.33 4.91 3.85
CA VAL A 21 -8.21 4.78 2.94
C VAL A 21 -7.48 6.11 2.92
N ILE A 22 -6.23 6.11 3.35
CA ILE A 22 -5.45 7.34 3.46
C ILE A 22 -4.42 7.48 2.35
N GLY A 23 -4.22 6.46 1.54
CA GLY A 23 -3.27 6.57 0.46
C GLY A 23 -3.32 5.38 -0.47
N PHE A 24 -2.68 5.52 -1.62
CA PHE A 24 -2.54 4.43 -2.55
C PHE A 24 -1.32 4.66 -3.41
N VAL A 25 -0.80 3.59 -3.98
CA VAL A 25 0.29 3.66 -4.94
C VAL A 25 0.00 2.63 -6.03
N VAL A 26 0.08 3.06 -7.28
CA VAL A 26 0.00 2.17 -8.43
C VAL A 26 1.43 1.91 -8.89
N ILE A 27 1.82 0.64 -8.91
CA ILE A 27 3.20 0.24 -9.16
C ILE A 27 3.26 -0.53 -10.46
N ASN A 28 4.17 -0.16 -11.35
CA ASN A 28 4.28 -0.87 -12.61
C ASN A 28 5.10 -2.15 -12.44
N SER A 29 5.28 -2.88 -13.53
CA SER A 29 5.96 -4.17 -13.46
C SER A 29 7.44 -4.06 -13.13
N ASP A 30 8.00 -2.86 -13.25
CA ASP A 30 9.39 -2.62 -12.89
C ASP A 30 9.55 -2.18 -11.44
N GLY A 31 8.46 -2.13 -10.69
CA GLY A 31 8.55 -1.70 -9.30
C GLY A 31 8.60 -0.20 -9.12
N ILE A 32 8.14 0.54 -10.12
CA ILE A 32 8.20 2.00 -10.11
C ILE A 32 6.80 2.55 -9.90
N PRO A 33 6.62 3.53 -9.01
CA PRO A 33 5.28 4.10 -8.81
C PRO A 33 4.90 4.95 -10.03
N THR A 34 3.70 4.73 -10.53
CA THR A 34 3.19 5.48 -11.66
C THR A 34 2.12 6.46 -11.25
N LYS A 35 1.39 6.17 -10.19
CA LYS A 35 0.40 7.07 -9.61
C LYS A 35 0.38 6.85 -8.11
N TRP A 36 0.13 7.92 -7.37
CA TRP A 36 0.04 7.83 -5.92
C TRP A 36 -0.85 8.95 -5.41
N HIS A 37 -1.29 8.79 -4.17
CA HIS A 37 -2.18 9.77 -3.55
C HIS A 37 -1.47 11.11 -3.44
N GLU A 38 -2.21 12.18 -3.69
CA GLU A 38 -1.60 13.50 -3.75
C GLU A 38 -0.98 13.93 -2.43
N SER A 39 -1.48 13.42 -1.31
CA SER A 39 -0.91 13.78 -0.02
C SER A 39 0.33 12.97 0.32
N MET A 40 0.68 12.00 -0.51
CA MET A 40 1.85 11.17 -0.26
C MET A 40 3.06 11.75 -0.98
N PRO A 41 4.16 12.02 -0.26
CA PRO A 41 5.37 12.49 -0.93
C PRO A 41 5.89 11.45 -1.90
N TYR A 42 6.50 11.93 -2.98
CA TYR A 42 7.03 11.03 -4.00
C TYR A 42 8.00 10.01 -3.41
N GLU A 43 8.81 10.46 -2.49
CA GLU A 43 9.81 9.57 -1.88
C GLU A 43 9.15 8.42 -1.15
N ARG A 44 8.02 8.68 -0.50
CA ARG A 44 7.29 7.62 0.16
C ARG A 44 6.70 6.66 -0.86
N ALA A 45 6.19 7.18 -1.97
CA ALA A 45 5.64 6.32 -3.02
C ALA A 45 6.72 5.39 -3.57
N VAL A 46 7.93 5.91 -3.74
CA VAL A 46 9.04 5.08 -4.23
C VAL A 46 9.37 3.96 -3.25
N ILE A 47 9.37 4.27 -1.95
CA ILE A 47 9.65 3.26 -0.94
C ILE A 47 8.57 2.19 -0.93
N TYR A 48 7.29 2.60 -0.98
CA TYR A 48 6.21 1.63 -1.04
C TYR A 48 6.33 0.75 -2.28
N ALA A 49 6.63 1.36 -3.42
CA ALA A 49 6.71 0.60 -4.66
C ALA A 49 7.81 -0.45 -4.58
N ALA A 50 8.97 -0.06 -4.11
CA ALA A 50 10.10 -0.98 -4.05
C ALA A 50 9.85 -2.11 -3.06
N LEU A 51 9.41 -1.76 -1.85
CA LEU A 51 9.26 -2.76 -0.81
C LEU A 51 8.08 -3.68 -1.06
N MET A 52 6.98 -3.14 -1.56
CA MET A 52 5.82 -3.97 -1.82
C MET A 52 6.04 -4.89 -3.01
N SER A 53 6.74 -4.42 -4.03
CA SER A 53 7.08 -5.29 -5.15
C SER A 53 7.93 -6.47 -4.71
N ASP A 54 8.91 -6.19 -3.88
CA ASP A 54 9.78 -7.24 -3.38
C ASP A 54 9.00 -8.21 -2.49
N PHE A 55 8.16 -7.67 -1.64
CA PHE A 55 7.36 -8.48 -0.74
C PHE A 55 6.41 -9.40 -1.51
N ILE A 56 5.76 -8.87 -2.55
CA ILE A 56 4.86 -9.67 -3.35
C ILE A 56 5.60 -10.81 -4.05
N ALA A 57 6.80 -10.52 -4.55
CA ALA A 57 7.59 -11.56 -5.19
C ALA A 57 7.91 -12.69 -4.22
N HIS A 58 8.25 -12.34 -2.99
CA HIS A 58 8.50 -13.33 -1.95
C HIS A 58 7.24 -14.11 -1.61
N CYS A 59 6.12 -13.44 -1.53
CA CYS A 59 4.86 -14.12 -1.21
C CYS A 59 4.50 -15.12 -2.30
N LYS A 60 4.67 -14.74 -3.57
CA LYS A 60 4.37 -15.64 -4.66
C LYS A 60 5.24 -16.88 -4.61
N LYS A 61 6.51 -16.68 -4.31
CA LYS A 61 7.43 -17.81 -4.22
C LYS A 61 7.08 -18.72 -3.05
N SER A 62 6.77 -18.11 -1.92
CA SER A 62 6.42 -18.88 -0.73
C SER A 62 5.16 -19.71 -0.93
N LEU A 63 4.16 -19.15 -1.61
CA LEU A 63 2.95 -19.89 -1.85
C LEU A 63 3.20 -21.14 -2.68
N LYS A 64 4.08 -21.04 -3.67
CA LYS A 64 4.39 -22.19 -4.51
C LYS A 64 5.08 -23.29 -3.71
N GLU A 65 5.79 -22.93 -2.68
CA GLU A 65 6.47 -23.92 -1.85
C GLU A 65 5.56 -24.49 -0.77
N LEU A 66 4.61 -23.69 -0.32
CA LEU A 66 3.74 -24.12 0.77
C LEU A 66 2.53 -24.90 0.29
N LEU A 67 1.99 -24.52 -0.86
CA LEU A 67 0.73 -25.07 -1.34
C LEU A 67 0.96 -25.76 -2.67
N THR A 68 0.25 -26.85 -2.89
CA THR A 68 0.47 -27.67 -4.08
C THR A 68 -0.64 -27.56 -5.10
N GLY A 69 -1.79 -27.02 -4.74
CA GLY A 69 -2.89 -26.88 -5.69
C GLY A 69 -2.59 -25.81 -6.71
N PRO A 70 -2.96 -26.04 -7.97
CA PRO A 70 -2.64 -25.04 -9.01
C PRO A 70 -3.26 -23.67 -8.75
N ALA A 71 -4.47 -23.63 -8.22
CA ALA A 71 -5.10 -22.36 -7.93
C ALA A 71 -4.66 -21.79 -6.59
N ASP A 72 -4.37 -22.68 -5.64
CA ASP A 72 -4.02 -22.23 -4.29
C ASP A 72 -2.66 -21.57 -4.25
N CYS A 73 -1.79 -21.87 -5.18
CA CYS A 73 -0.46 -21.27 -5.15
C CYS A 73 -0.39 -19.93 -5.86
N GLU A 74 -1.52 -19.43 -6.35
CA GLU A 74 -1.55 -18.12 -6.98
C GLU A 74 -1.96 -17.07 -5.97
N LEU A 75 -1.29 -15.93 -6.00
CA LEU A 75 -1.51 -14.88 -5.04
C LEU A 75 -2.59 -13.92 -5.53
N ALA A 76 -3.69 -13.81 -4.80
CA ALA A 76 -4.74 -12.88 -5.15
C ALA A 76 -4.46 -11.50 -4.56
N ASN A 77 -4.09 -11.46 -3.29
CA ASN A 77 -3.73 -10.19 -2.66
C ASN A 77 -2.95 -10.49 -1.39
N VAL A 78 -2.32 -9.44 -0.87
CA VAL A 78 -1.57 -9.51 0.38
C VAL A 78 -2.09 -8.41 1.28
N ARG A 79 -2.30 -8.73 2.54
CA ARG A 79 -2.78 -7.76 3.51
C ARG A 79 -1.87 -7.78 4.72
N LEU A 80 -1.35 -6.61 5.06
CA LEU A 80 -0.52 -6.43 6.23
C LEU A 80 -1.22 -5.49 7.18
N ARG A 81 -1.15 -5.79 8.45
CA ARG A 81 -1.76 -4.92 9.45
C ARG A 81 -0.77 -4.69 10.57
N THR A 82 -0.51 -3.43 10.87
CA THR A 82 0.39 -3.11 11.96
C THR A 82 -0.36 -3.14 13.27
N LYS A 83 0.41 -3.16 14.34
CA LYS A 83 -0.16 -3.18 15.68
C LYS A 83 -1.01 -1.95 15.95
N GLU A 84 -0.68 -0.84 15.33
CA GLU A 84 -1.40 0.39 15.57
C GLU A 84 -2.58 0.59 14.64
N GLY A 85 -2.80 -0.34 13.71
CA GLY A 85 -4.02 -0.28 12.92
C GLY A 85 -3.85 0.21 11.50
N THR A 86 -2.62 0.39 11.05
CA THR A 86 -2.39 0.70 9.64
C THR A 86 -2.46 -0.60 8.86
N GLU A 87 -3.22 -0.60 7.78
CA GLU A 87 -3.34 -1.78 6.95
C GLU A 87 -2.89 -1.46 5.54
N ILE A 88 -2.10 -2.35 4.95
CA ILE A 88 -1.64 -2.20 3.59
C ILE A 88 -2.15 -3.40 2.81
N ILE A 89 -2.89 -3.14 1.74
CA ILE A 89 -3.46 -4.18 0.91
C ILE A 89 -2.85 -4.05 -0.47
N CYS A 90 -2.22 -5.12 -0.94
CA CYS A 90 -1.61 -5.10 -2.26
C CYS A 90 -2.31 -6.11 -3.15
N VAL A 91 -2.74 -5.65 -4.31
CA VAL A 91 -3.43 -6.48 -5.29
C VAL A 91 -2.58 -6.51 -6.55
N PRO A 92 -1.87 -7.62 -6.79
CA PRO A 92 -1.08 -7.71 -8.02
C PRO A 92 -1.97 -7.99 -9.21
N MET A 93 -1.77 -7.21 -10.26
CA MET A 93 -2.45 -7.39 -11.53
C MET A 93 -1.40 -7.76 -12.57
N PRO A 94 -1.81 -8.20 -13.74
CA PRO A 94 -0.82 -8.62 -14.74
C PRO A 94 0.20 -7.55 -15.09
N GLU A 95 -0.24 -6.30 -15.17
CA GLU A 95 0.65 -5.24 -15.64
C GLU A 95 1.00 -4.23 -14.58
N TYR A 96 0.35 -4.27 -13.43
CA TYR A 96 0.67 -3.35 -12.36
C TYR A 96 0.18 -3.94 -11.04
N THR A 97 0.58 -3.31 -9.97
CA THR A 97 0.15 -3.68 -8.63
C THR A 97 -0.45 -2.46 -7.99
N LEU A 98 -1.57 -2.63 -7.32
CA LEU A 98 -2.18 -1.56 -6.57
C LEU A 98 -1.93 -1.80 -5.08
N ALA A 99 -1.35 -0.82 -4.42
CA ALA A 99 -1.17 -0.86 -2.98
C ALA A 99 -2.07 0.20 -2.36
N VAL A 100 -2.90 -0.21 -1.41
CA VAL A 100 -3.83 0.69 -0.73
C VAL A 100 -3.45 0.73 0.74
N ILE A 101 -3.33 1.93 1.27
CA ILE A 101 -3.00 2.11 2.69
C ILE A 101 -4.25 2.59 3.41
N GLN A 102 -4.65 1.86 4.42
CA GLN A 102 -5.84 2.12 5.18
C GLN A 102 -5.47 2.38 6.62
N ASN A 103 -6.06 3.40 7.20
CA ASN A 103 -5.75 3.75 8.58
C ASN A 103 -6.99 3.49 9.44
N CYS A 104 -6.94 2.44 10.20
CA CYS A 104 -8.05 2.07 11.06
C CYS A 104 -8.03 2.80 12.40
N THR A 105 -7.01 3.63 12.63
CA THR A 105 -6.93 4.39 13.87
C THR A 105 -7.55 5.77 13.74
N GLY A 106 -7.83 6.21 12.51
CA GLY A 106 -8.34 7.55 12.28
C GLY A 106 -7.29 8.63 12.20
N LYS A 107 -6.02 8.28 12.31
CA LYS A 107 -4.95 9.27 12.23
C LYS A 107 -4.61 9.57 10.78
N PRO A 108 -4.40 10.83 10.44
CA PRO A 108 -4.01 11.16 9.07
C PRO A 108 -2.60 10.69 8.79
N TRP A 109 -2.36 10.41 7.52
CA TRP A 109 -1.07 9.92 7.08
C TRP A 109 0.06 10.89 7.39
N VAL A 110 -0.20 12.17 7.19
CA VAL A 110 0.84 13.18 7.36
C VAL A 110 1.22 13.33 8.82
N ALA A 111 0.27 13.11 9.69
CA ALA A 111 0.56 13.24 11.12
C ALA A 111 1.58 12.22 11.58
N ASP A 112 1.69 11.13 10.87
CA ASP A 112 2.65 10.12 11.26
C ASP A 112 4.05 10.60 11.15
N GLU A 113 4.35 11.40 10.14
CA GLU A 113 5.71 11.87 9.99
C GLU A 113 6.11 12.78 11.11
N GLU A 114 5.20 13.68 11.45
CA GLU A 114 5.53 14.56 12.53
C GLU A 114 5.59 13.84 13.84
N SER A 115 4.64 12.96 14.08
CA SER A 115 4.70 12.25 15.33
C SER A 115 5.87 11.32 15.34
N GLY A 116 6.31 10.87 14.19
CA GLY A 116 7.52 10.09 14.15
C GLY A 116 8.67 10.85 14.72
N GLY A 117 8.77 12.10 14.36
CA GLY A 117 9.80 12.93 14.91
C GLY A 117 9.62 13.15 16.38
N ALA A 118 8.42 13.53 16.76
CA ALA A 118 8.17 13.73 18.17
C ALA A 118 8.02 12.42 18.88
N GLY A 119 7.51 11.48 18.14
CA GLY A 119 7.16 10.24 18.74
C GLY A 119 8.30 9.49 19.34
N GLY A 120 9.45 9.84 18.92
CA GLY A 120 10.57 9.19 19.54
C GLY A 120 10.40 9.18 21.00
N GLY A 121 9.94 10.28 21.51
CA GLY A 121 9.77 10.33 22.91
C GLY A 121 8.65 9.44 23.36
N GLY A 122 7.60 9.46 22.62
CA GLY A 122 6.49 8.69 23.07
C GLY A 122 6.79 7.22 23.12
N GLY A 123 7.59 6.82 22.23
CA GLY A 123 7.85 5.40 22.15
C GLY A 123 8.28 4.86 23.47
N GLU A 124 9.08 5.60 24.14
CA GLU A 124 9.53 5.04 25.32
C GLU A 124 8.49 5.02 26.35
N GLY A 125 7.59 5.92 26.26
CA GLY A 125 6.56 5.87 27.23
C GLY A 125 5.90 4.53 27.23
N GLY A 126 5.82 3.91 26.12
CA GLY A 126 5.16 2.66 26.05
C GLY A 126 5.90 1.55 26.73
N ALA A 127 7.08 1.77 26.98
CA ALA A 127 7.80 0.71 27.63
C ALA A 127 7.25 0.44 28.99
#